data_bd95efa36692b5a0a3f65c58747cacc9
#
_entry.id   bd95efa36692b5a0a3f65c58747cacc9
#
_cell.length_a   1.000
_cell.length_b   1.000
_cell.length_c   1.000
_cell.angle_alpha   90.00
_cell.angle_beta   90.00
_cell.angle_gamma   90.00
#
_symmetry.space_group_name_H-M   'P 1'
#
loop_
_entity.id
_entity.type
_entity.pdbx_description
1 polymer ?
#
loop_
_entity_poly.entity_id
_entity_poly.type
_entity_poly.pdbx_seq_one_letter_code
_entity_poly.pdbx_strand_id
1 'polypeptide(L)'
;FWDVVLPLSKTSIAALFVVMTLKPDWLGGKPQPAVVAFQEAAAPATADARKVTSYADAAKKALPSVVHIYTSKEVKAPRHPFADDPVFRYFFGDRFGGPQRQSGLGSGVIVSADGYILTNNHVVENMDEIEVATNDGRRLRARIVGLDPETDLAVLQVKADSKLPAVTFAPTESLRVGDVVLAIGNPFGVGQTVTHGIVSALGRTQLGINAFENFIQTD
;
A
#
# COMPACT_ATOMS: atom_id res chain seq x y z
N PHE A 1 43.22 -39.30 5.29
CA PHE A 1 42.03 -38.83 4.52
C PHE A 1 41.36 -37.63 5.21
N TRP A 2 41.29 -37.62 6.55
CA TRP A 2 40.72 -36.53 7.33
C TRP A 2 41.59 -35.28 7.38
N ASP A 3 42.92 -35.46 7.41
CA ASP A 3 43.88 -34.35 7.51
C ASP A 3 44.00 -33.52 6.22
N VAL A 4 43.56 -34.05 5.08
CA VAL A 4 43.54 -33.33 3.78
C VAL A 4 42.22 -32.61 3.55
N VAL A 5 41.10 -33.14 4.05
CA VAL A 5 39.76 -32.54 3.86
C VAL A 5 39.55 -31.33 4.75
N LEU A 6 40.06 -31.34 6.00
CA LEU A 6 39.94 -30.24 6.94
C LEU A 6 40.63 -28.92 6.49
N PRO A 7 41.89 -28.92 5.98
CA PRO A 7 42.48 -27.70 5.46
C PRO A 7 41.84 -27.17 4.18
N LEU A 8 41.32 -28.06 3.30
CA LEU A 8 40.60 -27.66 2.12
C LEU A 8 39.24 -26.97 2.45
N SER A 9 38.55 -27.43 3.48
CA SER A 9 37.30 -26.79 3.93
C SER A 9 37.55 -25.41 4.56
N LYS A 10 38.61 -25.27 5.36
CA LYS A 10 39.01 -23.97 5.96
C LYS A 10 39.44 -22.96 4.91
N THR A 11 40.23 -23.37 3.93
CA THR A 11 40.65 -22.50 2.83
C THR A 11 39.45 -22.11 1.93
N SER A 12 38.51 -23.01 1.71
CA SER A 12 37.29 -22.73 0.94
C SER A 12 36.36 -21.74 1.66
N ILE A 13 36.20 -21.87 2.98
CA ILE A 13 35.42 -20.93 3.80
C ILE A 13 36.09 -19.57 3.86
N ALA A 14 37.43 -19.53 4.01
CA ALA A 14 38.17 -18.28 4.02
C ALA A 14 38.12 -17.59 2.65
N ALA A 15 38.25 -18.34 1.56
CA ALA A 15 38.09 -17.80 0.21
C ALA A 15 36.65 -17.27 -0.04
N LEU A 16 35.62 -17.98 0.41
CA LEU A 16 34.23 -17.52 0.32
C LEU A 16 34.02 -16.24 1.12
N PHE A 17 34.56 -16.15 2.33
CA PHE A 17 34.49 -14.95 3.17
C PHE A 17 35.19 -13.75 2.52
N VAL A 18 36.36 -13.97 1.94
CA VAL A 18 37.11 -12.91 1.22
C VAL A 18 36.35 -12.44 -0.01
N VAL A 19 35.74 -13.34 -0.78
CA VAL A 19 34.92 -13.00 -1.95
C VAL A 19 33.66 -12.25 -1.52
N MET A 20 32.99 -12.68 -0.45
CA MET A 20 31.82 -11.99 0.09
C MET A 20 32.14 -10.56 0.56
N THR A 21 33.36 -10.36 1.11
CA THR A 21 33.75 -9.05 1.70
C THR A 21 34.33 -8.10 0.66
N LEU A 22 35.16 -8.61 -0.27
CA LEU A 22 35.89 -7.78 -1.24
C LEU A 22 35.19 -7.68 -2.62
N LYS A 23 34.40 -8.67 -2.99
CA LYS A 23 33.66 -8.70 -4.27
C LYS A 23 32.27 -9.31 -4.09
N PRO A 24 31.36 -8.66 -3.32
CA PRO A 24 30.01 -9.17 -3.09
C PRO A 24 29.20 -9.35 -4.37
N ASP A 25 29.57 -8.67 -5.45
CA ASP A 25 28.87 -8.73 -6.74
C ASP A 25 29.07 -10.07 -7.48
N TRP A 26 30.03 -10.91 -7.05
CA TRP A 26 30.31 -12.22 -7.68
C TRP A 26 29.37 -13.34 -7.20
N LEU A 27 28.74 -13.18 -6.05
CA LEU A 27 27.93 -14.24 -5.40
C LEU A 27 26.41 -14.00 -5.46
N GLY A 28 25.99 -13.12 -6.29
CA GLY A 28 24.56 -12.81 -6.50
C GLY A 28 24.41 -11.31 -6.58
N GLY A 29 23.89 -10.83 -7.69
CA GLY A 29 23.61 -9.40 -7.84
C GLY A 29 22.82 -8.91 -6.64
N LYS A 30 23.32 -7.87 -5.96
CA LYS A 30 22.53 -7.15 -4.98
C LYS A 30 21.20 -6.82 -5.65
N PRO A 31 20.06 -7.07 -4.99
CA PRO A 31 18.81 -6.53 -5.49
C PRO A 31 19.05 -5.03 -5.66
N GLN A 32 19.05 -4.56 -6.91
CA GLN A 32 19.14 -3.13 -7.17
C GLN A 32 17.97 -2.49 -6.43
N PRO A 33 18.20 -1.46 -5.62
CA PRO A 33 17.10 -0.75 -5.00
C PRO A 33 16.15 -0.33 -6.12
N ALA A 34 14.90 -0.73 -6.01
CA ALA A 34 13.88 -0.32 -6.99
C ALA A 34 13.77 1.22 -6.87
N VAL A 35 14.33 1.92 -7.85
CA VAL A 35 14.17 3.36 -7.94
C VAL A 35 12.77 3.63 -8.42
N VAL A 36 11.89 4.00 -7.50
CA VAL A 36 10.53 4.43 -7.82
C VAL A 36 10.62 5.89 -8.29
N ALA A 37 10.37 6.12 -9.58
CA ALA A 37 10.30 7.45 -10.13
C ALA A 37 8.95 8.07 -9.77
N PHE A 38 8.97 9.14 -8.98
CA PHE A 38 7.79 9.97 -8.71
C PHE A 38 7.73 11.10 -9.73
N GLN A 39 6.50 11.45 -10.14
CA GLN A 39 6.25 12.66 -10.94
C GLN A 39 5.99 13.82 -9.99
N GLU A 40 6.86 14.82 -10.05
CA GLU A 40 6.71 16.06 -9.30
C GLU A 40 6.23 17.17 -10.25
N ALA A 41 5.24 17.95 -9.81
CA ALA A 41 4.74 19.09 -10.57
C ALA A 41 5.75 20.25 -10.49
N ALA A 42 6.00 20.89 -11.64
CA ALA A 42 6.70 22.17 -11.62
C ALA A 42 5.89 23.20 -10.81
N ALA A 43 6.58 24.06 -10.06
CA ALA A 43 5.92 25.14 -9.33
C ALA A 43 5.01 25.96 -10.29
N PRO A 44 3.76 26.27 -9.89
CA PRO A 44 2.84 26.96 -10.77
C PRO A 44 3.38 28.36 -11.08
N ALA A 45 3.66 28.63 -12.37
CA ALA A 45 3.82 30.00 -12.84
C ALA A 45 2.48 30.71 -12.64
N THR A 46 2.47 31.75 -11.81
CA THR A 46 1.37 32.67 -11.48
C THR A 46 -0.02 32.24 -11.97
N ALA A 47 -0.84 31.76 -11.01
CA ALA A 47 -2.20 31.35 -11.30
C ALA A 47 -3.01 32.50 -11.89
N ASP A 48 -3.39 32.36 -13.14
CA ASP A 48 -4.50 33.10 -13.72
C ASP A 48 -5.72 32.85 -12.82
N ALA A 49 -6.26 33.90 -12.20
CA ALA A 49 -7.40 33.81 -11.31
C ALA A 49 -8.69 33.50 -12.10
N ARG A 50 -8.73 32.34 -12.77
CA ARG A 50 -9.94 31.83 -13.37
C ARG A 50 -10.90 31.49 -12.24
N LYS A 51 -12.06 32.10 -12.26
CA LYS A 51 -13.16 31.76 -11.37
C LYS A 51 -13.46 30.27 -11.55
N VAL A 52 -13.10 29.44 -10.57
CA VAL A 52 -13.35 27.99 -10.63
C VAL A 52 -14.86 27.79 -10.52
N THR A 53 -15.50 27.43 -11.62
CA THR A 53 -16.93 27.15 -11.68
C THR A 53 -17.24 25.67 -11.43
N SER A 54 -16.25 24.79 -11.54
CA SER A 54 -16.39 23.34 -11.33
C SER A 54 -15.03 22.72 -11.03
N TYR A 55 -15.03 21.70 -10.22
CA TYR A 55 -13.84 20.86 -9.92
C TYR A 55 -13.78 19.59 -10.79
N ALA A 56 -14.68 19.45 -11.77
CA ALA A 56 -14.78 18.26 -12.60
C ALA A 56 -13.48 17.92 -13.34
N ASP A 57 -12.76 18.93 -13.84
CA ASP A 57 -11.49 18.70 -14.55
C ASP A 57 -10.39 18.20 -13.61
N ALA A 58 -10.30 18.75 -12.40
CA ALA A 58 -9.36 18.30 -11.39
C ALA A 58 -9.68 16.86 -10.96
N ALA A 59 -10.95 16.58 -10.69
CA ALA A 59 -11.41 15.24 -10.34
C ALA A 59 -11.12 14.23 -11.47
N LYS A 60 -11.45 14.57 -12.72
CA LYS A 60 -11.19 13.73 -13.90
C LYS A 60 -9.72 13.38 -14.07
N LYS A 61 -8.83 14.32 -13.73
CA LYS A 61 -7.37 14.11 -13.79
C LYS A 61 -6.88 13.19 -12.69
N ALA A 62 -7.43 13.27 -11.47
CA ALA A 62 -6.97 12.53 -10.31
C ALA A 62 -7.60 11.12 -10.17
N LEU A 63 -8.88 10.98 -10.54
CA LEU A 63 -9.64 9.72 -10.41
C LEU A 63 -8.93 8.48 -10.96
N PRO A 64 -8.25 8.52 -12.13
CA PRO A 64 -7.59 7.32 -12.66
C PRO A 64 -6.46 6.79 -11.77
N SER A 65 -5.84 7.65 -10.96
CA SER A 65 -4.75 7.27 -10.05
C SER A 65 -5.25 6.69 -8.73
N VAL A 66 -6.55 6.82 -8.41
CA VAL A 66 -7.13 6.30 -7.17
C VAL A 66 -7.67 4.90 -7.42
N VAL A 67 -7.33 3.98 -6.54
CA VAL A 67 -7.69 2.56 -6.62
C VAL A 67 -8.48 2.10 -5.39
N HIS A 68 -9.24 1.03 -5.57
CA HIS A 68 -9.88 0.32 -4.47
C HIS A 68 -8.99 -0.82 -4.00
N ILE A 69 -8.93 -1.02 -2.71
CA ILE A 69 -8.20 -2.12 -2.09
C ILE A 69 -9.19 -3.02 -1.39
N TYR A 70 -9.22 -4.26 -1.83
CA TYR A 70 -9.96 -5.35 -1.21
C TYR A 70 -8.97 -6.22 -0.47
N THR A 71 -9.26 -6.49 0.79
CA THR A 71 -8.42 -7.37 1.59
C THR A 71 -9.25 -8.52 2.13
N SER A 72 -8.64 -9.68 2.30
CA SER A 72 -9.28 -10.81 2.96
C SER A 72 -8.31 -11.50 3.89
N LYS A 73 -8.86 -12.02 5.00
CA LYS A 73 -8.16 -12.81 6.00
C LYS A 73 -8.98 -14.05 6.30
N GLU A 74 -8.33 -15.19 6.31
CA GLU A 74 -8.94 -16.44 6.74
C GLU A 74 -8.85 -16.56 8.26
N VAL A 75 -9.96 -16.35 8.95
CA VAL A 75 -10.02 -16.52 10.40
C VAL A 75 -10.45 -17.95 10.68
N LYS A 76 -9.59 -18.73 11.32
CA LYS A 76 -9.98 -20.06 11.85
C LYS A 76 -10.99 -19.81 12.97
N ALA A 77 -12.25 -20.16 12.70
CA ALA A 77 -13.25 -20.15 13.76
C ALA A 77 -12.78 -21.05 14.92
N PRO A 78 -12.94 -20.63 16.18
CA PRO A 78 -12.67 -21.53 17.31
C PRO A 78 -13.52 -22.77 17.13
N ARG A 79 -12.87 -23.95 17.08
CA ARG A 79 -13.58 -25.22 16.99
C ARG A 79 -14.47 -25.36 18.22
N HIS A 80 -15.77 -25.52 17.96
CA HIS A 80 -16.69 -25.85 19.05
C HIS A 80 -16.23 -27.18 19.68
N PRO A 81 -16.22 -27.33 21.00
CA PRO A 81 -15.76 -28.56 21.67
C PRO A 81 -16.42 -29.83 21.17
N PHE A 82 -17.63 -29.72 20.61
CA PHE A 82 -18.42 -30.85 20.06
C PHE A 82 -18.44 -30.89 18.53
N ALA A 83 -17.57 -30.11 17.82
CA ALA A 83 -17.55 -30.06 16.38
C ALA A 83 -17.21 -31.40 15.71
N ASP A 84 -16.51 -32.30 16.43
CA ASP A 84 -16.14 -33.61 15.95
C ASP A 84 -17.17 -34.70 16.34
N ASP A 85 -18.22 -34.34 17.09
CA ASP A 85 -19.31 -35.29 17.47
C ASP A 85 -20.21 -35.55 16.24
N PRO A 86 -20.41 -36.84 15.86
CA PRO A 86 -21.24 -37.17 14.68
C PRO A 86 -22.70 -36.73 14.82
N VAL A 87 -23.25 -36.72 16.05
CA VAL A 87 -24.62 -36.26 16.30
C VAL A 87 -24.74 -34.74 16.15
N PHE A 88 -23.77 -34.03 16.71
CA PHE A 88 -23.70 -32.58 16.57
C PHE A 88 -23.59 -32.16 15.09
N ARG A 89 -22.73 -32.82 14.30
CA ARG A 89 -22.59 -32.59 12.85
C ARG A 89 -23.88 -32.90 12.07
N TYR A 90 -24.61 -33.93 12.45
CA TYR A 90 -25.88 -34.27 11.80
C TYR A 90 -26.95 -33.19 11.98
N PHE A 91 -27.06 -32.59 13.15
CA PHE A 91 -28.07 -31.57 13.47
C PHE A 91 -27.67 -30.15 13.06
N PHE A 92 -26.39 -29.82 13.15
CA PHE A 92 -25.93 -28.44 12.99
C PHE A 92 -25.10 -28.23 11.71
N GLY A 93 -24.71 -29.29 11.01
CA GLY A 93 -23.91 -29.26 9.79
C GLY A 93 -22.55 -28.57 9.99
N ASP A 94 -21.92 -28.19 8.90
CA ASP A 94 -20.62 -27.48 8.91
C ASP A 94 -20.72 -25.99 9.30
N ARG A 95 -21.86 -25.54 9.82
CA ARG A 95 -22.08 -24.13 10.18
C ARG A 95 -21.17 -23.60 11.28
N PHE A 96 -20.62 -24.49 12.13
CA PHE A 96 -19.79 -24.10 13.26
C PHE A 96 -18.29 -24.43 13.10
N GLY A 97 -17.83 -24.83 11.94
CA GLY A 97 -16.44 -25.27 11.74
C GLY A 97 -15.74 -24.78 10.48
N GLY A 98 -16.40 -24.00 9.65
CA GLY A 98 -15.78 -23.46 8.42
C GLY A 98 -14.90 -22.23 8.68
N PRO A 99 -13.83 -22.04 7.89
CA PRO A 99 -13.04 -20.82 7.95
C PRO A 99 -13.94 -19.62 7.62
N GLN A 100 -14.01 -18.65 8.51
CA GLN A 100 -14.67 -17.37 8.24
C GLN A 100 -13.70 -16.45 7.51
N ARG A 101 -14.10 -15.93 6.33
CA ARG A 101 -13.35 -14.89 5.64
C ARG A 101 -13.77 -13.53 6.18
N GLN A 102 -12.83 -12.85 6.81
CA GLN A 102 -12.98 -11.44 7.13
C GLN A 102 -12.48 -10.64 5.94
N SER A 103 -13.31 -9.74 5.40
CA SER A 103 -12.94 -8.86 4.30
C SER A 103 -12.85 -7.42 4.78
N GLY A 104 -11.87 -6.69 4.25
CA GLY A 104 -11.69 -5.25 4.45
C GLY A 104 -11.77 -4.50 3.13
N LEU A 105 -12.06 -3.22 3.23
CA LEU A 105 -12.11 -2.29 2.11
C LEU A 105 -11.27 -1.07 2.43
N GLY A 106 -10.58 -0.55 1.42
CA GLY A 106 -9.80 0.68 1.54
C GLY A 106 -9.59 1.33 0.19
N SER A 107 -8.88 2.44 0.22
CA SER A 107 -8.47 3.16 -0.98
C SER A 107 -6.95 3.28 -1.01
N GLY A 108 -6.39 3.43 -2.20
CA GLY A 108 -4.98 3.69 -2.41
C GLY A 108 -4.75 4.61 -3.59
N VAL A 109 -3.53 5.06 -3.72
CA VAL A 109 -3.10 5.97 -4.80
C VAL A 109 -1.93 5.36 -5.55
N ILE A 110 -2.03 5.27 -6.86
CA ILE A 110 -0.92 4.84 -7.72
C ILE A 110 0.11 5.96 -7.75
N VAL A 111 1.31 5.69 -7.23
CA VAL A 111 2.40 6.66 -7.13
C VAL A 111 3.48 6.46 -8.19
N SER A 112 3.47 5.33 -8.87
CA SER A 112 4.38 5.05 -10.00
C SER A 112 3.67 4.26 -11.09
N ALA A 113 3.99 4.57 -12.34
CA ALA A 113 3.49 3.85 -13.50
C ALA A 113 3.90 2.35 -13.52
N ASP A 114 4.90 1.97 -12.73
CA ASP A 114 5.38 0.59 -12.57
C ASP A 114 4.56 -0.21 -11.53
N GLY A 115 3.45 0.34 -11.05
CA GLY A 115 2.49 -0.35 -10.22
C GLY A 115 2.70 -0.22 -8.72
N TYR A 116 3.43 0.79 -8.26
CA TYR A 116 3.51 1.09 -6.84
C TYR A 116 2.31 1.92 -6.39
N ILE A 117 1.73 1.50 -5.26
CA ILE A 117 0.51 2.08 -4.70
C ILE A 117 0.77 2.40 -3.23
N LEU A 118 0.39 3.61 -2.82
CA LEU A 118 0.43 4.05 -1.43
C LEU A 118 -0.97 3.89 -0.82
N THR A 119 -1.03 3.35 0.39
CA THR A 119 -2.25 3.21 1.20
C THR A 119 -1.91 3.29 2.69
N ASN A 120 -2.89 3.13 3.55
CA ASN A 120 -2.68 3.07 4.99
C ASN A 120 -2.30 1.65 5.45
N ASN A 121 -1.46 1.58 6.48
CA ASN A 121 -1.03 0.32 7.07
C ASN A 121 -2.20 -0.50 7.61
N HIS A 122 -3.12 0.15 8.34
CA HIS A 122 -4.29 -0.53 8.92
C HIS A 122 -5.22 -1.18 7.89
N VAL A 123 -5.17 -0.76 6.61
CA VAL A 123 -5.97 -1.37 5.52
C VAL A 123 -5.44 -2.75 5.17
N VAL A 124 -4.13 -2.96 5.23
CA VAL A 124 -3.45 -4.17 4.71
C VAL A 124 -2.76 -5.00 5.78
N GLU A 125 -2.69 -4.48 6.99
CA GLU A 125 -2.05 -5.15 8.12
C GLU A 125 -2.75 -6.47 8.44
N ASN A 126 -1.94 -7.54 8.58
CA ASN A 126 -2.41 -8.88 8.93
C ASN A 126 -3.42 -9.49 7.94
N MET A 127 -3.44 -9.05 6.67
CA MET A 127 -4.28 -9.60 5.63
C MET A 127 -3.54 -10.67 4.82
N ASP A 128 -4.26 -11.75 4.44
CA ASP A 128 -3.69 -12.87 3.70
C ASP A 128 -3.69 -12.59 2.18
N GLU A 129 -4.72 -11.91 1.69
CA GLU A 129 -4.88 -11.56 0.28
C GLU A 129 -5.21 -10.08 0.12
N ILE A 130 -4.56 -9.46 -0.85
CA ILE A 130 -4.80 -8.07 -1.21
C ILE A 130 -5.03 -8.01 -2.72
N GLU A 131 -6.18 -7.47 -3.09
CA GLU A 131 -6.56 -7.21 -4.49
C GLU A 131 -6.82 -5.72 -4.67
N VAL A 132 -6.32 -5.19 -5.77
CA VAL A 132 -6.49 -3.79 -6.15
C VAL A 132 -7.37 -3.72 -7.39
N ALA A 133 -8.45 -2.95 -7.32
CA ALA A 133 -9.27 -2.61 -8.48
C ALA A 133 -8.97 -1.17 -8.94
N THR A 134 -8.56 -1.05 -10.19
CA THR A 134 -8.29 0.23 -10.84
C THR A 134 -9.59 0.88 -11.35
N ASN A 135 -9.55 2.17 -11.63
CA ASN A 135 -10.72 2.92 -12.11
C ASN A 135 -11.30 2.39 -13.44
N ASP A 136 -10.48 1.75 -14.27
CA ASP A 136 -10.89 1.10 -15.52
C ASP A 136 -11.45 -0.32 -15.32
N GLY A 137 -11.62 -0.75 -14.07
CA GLY A 137 -12.24 -2.03 -13.70
C GLY A 137 -11.30 -3.23 -13.68
N ARG A 138 -10.00 -3.07 -13.93
CA ARG A 138 -9.03 -4.17 -13.79
C ARG A 138 -8.86 -4.55 -12.33
N ARG A 139 -8.81 -5.85 -12.05
CA ARG A 139 -8.48 -6.40 -10.74
C ARG A 139 -7.09 -7.01 -10.77
N LEU A 140 -6.23 -6.55 -9.90
CA LEU A 140 -4.81 -6.90 -9.86
C LEU A 140 -4.45 -7.39 -8.46
N ARG A 141 -3.79 -8.54 -8.38
CA ARG A 141 -3.26 -9.02 -7.10
C ARG A 141 -2.09 -8.14 -6.69
N ALA A 142 -2.13 -7.66 -5.45
CA ALA A 142 -1.08 -6.84 -4.88
C ALA A 142 -0.20 -7.63 -3.91
N ARG A 143 1.07 -7.24 -3.81
CA ARG A 143 1.98 -7.67 -2.75
C ARG A 143 2.39 -6.47 -1.91
N ILE A 144 2.62 -6.70 -0.65
CA ILE A 144 3.18 -5.69 0.26
C ILE A 144 4.67 -5.55 -0.06
N VAL A 145 5.13 -4.31 -0.25
CA VAL A 145 6.53 -3.94 -0.44
C VAL A 145 7.13 -3.45 0.88
N GLY A 146 6.36 -2.66 1.63
CA GLY A 146 6.76 -2.13 2.92
C GLY A 146 5.56 -1.68 3.74
N LEU A 147 5.71 -1.73 5.04
CA LEU A 147 4.75 -1.29 6.04
C LEU A 147 5.46 -0.33 7.00
N ASP A 148 4.78 0.74 7.36
CA ASP A 148 5.20 1.67 8.39
C ASP A 148 4.02 1.93 9.35
N PRO A 149 3.92 1.13 10.42
CA PRO A 149 2.86 1.30 11.41
C PRO A 149 2.94 2.64 12.16
N GLU A 150 4.11 3.24 12.28
CA GLU A 150 4.30 4.47 13.05
C GLU A 150 3.71 5.70 12.34
N THR A 151 3.69 5.68 11.01
CA THR A 151 3.05 6.71 10.16
C THR A 151 1.71 6.26 9.60
N ASP A 152 1.30 5.01 9.84
CA ASP A 152 0.14 4.35 9.23
C ASP A 152 0.21 4.32 7.69
N LEU A 153 1.40 4.09 7.12
CA LEU A 153 1.59 4.00 5.68
C LEU A 153 1.96 2.57 5.25
N ALA A 154 1.52 2.21 4.07
CA ALA A 154 1.89 0.97 3.40
C ALA A 154 2.15 1.20 1.91
N VAL A 155 3.16 0.51 1.37
CA VAL A 155 3.46 0.48 -0.05
C VAL A 155 3.12 -0.91 -0.59
N LEU A 156 2.26 -0.94 -1.59
CA LEU A 156 1.90 -2.13 -2.34
C LEU A 156 2.51 -2.09 -3.74
N GLN A 157 2.65 -3.26 -4.34
CA GLN A 157 2.98 -3.39 -5.75
C GLN A 157 2.04 -4.35 -6.46
N VAL A 158 1.54 -3.92 -7.60
CA VAL A 158 0.80 -4.73 -8.56
C VAL A 158 1.62 -4.94 -9.82
N LYS A 159 1.37 -6.05 -10.52
CA LYS A 159 1.89 -6.28 -11.87
C LYS A 159 0.76 -6.01 -12.86
N ALA A 160 0.99 -5.09 -13.78
CA ALA A 160 0.05 -4.76 -14.84
C ALA A 160 0.74 -4.89 -16.20
N ASP A 161 -0.01 -5.31 -17.22
CA ASP A 161 0.50 -5.50 -18.59
C ASP A 161 0.75 -4.16 -19.31
N SER A 162 0.27 -3.06 -18.74
CA SER A 162 0.45 -1.70 -19.26
C SER A 162 0.78 -0.73 -18.12
N LYS A 163 1.38 0.40 -18.47
CA LYS A 163 1.66 1.48 -17.51
C LYS A 163 0.37 1.95 -16.84
N LEU A 164 0.46 2.15 -15.53
CA LEU A 164 -0.65 2.65 -14.72
C LEU A 164 -0.60 4.18 -14.60
N PRO A 165 -1.76 4.84 -14.50
CA PRO A 165 -1.85 6.28 -14.31
C PRO A 165 -1.38 6.65 -12.89
N ALA A 166 -0.19 7.20 -12.76
CA ALA A 166 0.36 7.64 -11.49
C ALA A 166 -0.06 9.08 -11.16
N VAL A 167 -0.25 9.35 -9.86
CA VAL A 167 -0.48 10.72 -9.37
C VAL A 167 0.79 11.57 -9.53
N THR A 168 0.61 12.87 -9.67
CA THR A 168 1.70 13.86 -9.62
C THR A 168 1.66 14.53 -8.25
N PHE A 169 2.76 14.48 -7.52
CA PHE A 169 2.91 15.17 -6.24
C PHE A 169 3.17 16.66 -6.47
N ALA A 170 2.58 17.49 -5.61
CA ALA A 170 2.85 18.92 -5.57
C ALA A 170 3.64 19.27 -4.30
N PRO A 171 4.49 20.32 -4.34
CA PRO A 171 5.18 20.82 -3.16
C PRO A 171 4.17 21.27 -2.10
N THR A 172 4.29 20.76 -0.88
CA THR A 172 3.39 21.10 0.25
C THR A 172 3.64 22.50 0.80
N GLU A 173 4.80 23.07 0.55
CA GLU A 173 5.22 24.40 1.00
C GLU A 173 4.34 25.53 0.42
N SER A 174 3.73 25.29 -0.73
CA SER A 174 2.82 26.25 -1.35
C SER A 174 1.39 26.20 -0.80
N LEU A 175 1.06 25.17 0.00
CA LEU A 175 -0.28 24.97 0.51
C LEU A 175 -0.61 25.94 1.64
N ARG A 176 -1.80 26.53 1.61
CA ARG A 176 -2.26 27.53 2.58
C ARG A 176 -3.61 27.15 3.17
N VAL A 177 -3.84 27.56 4.40
CA VAL A 177 -5.17 27.49 5.02
C VAL A 177 -6.17 28.28 4.15
N GLY A 178 -7.30 27.63 3.84
CA GLY A 178 -8.33 28.16 2.94
C GLY A 178 -8.22 27.68 1.48
N ASP A 179 -7.12 27.04 1.09
CA ASP A 179 -7.02 26.45 -0.25
C ASP A 179 -8.02 25.29 -0.39
N VAL A 180 -8.70 25.22 -1.54
CA VAL A 180 -9.67 24.17 -1.83
C VAL A 180 -8.95 22.85 -2.11
N VAL A 181 -9.44 21.78 -1.49
CA VAL A 181 -8.95 20.42 -1.67
C VAL A 181 -10.08 19.46 -2.04
N LEU A 182 -9.73 18.38 -2.72
CA LEU A 182 -10.65 17.30 -3.06
C LEU A 182 -10.22 16.04 -2.31
N ALA A 183 -11.16 15.38 -1.64
CA ALA A 183 -10.96 14.04 -1.13
C ALA A 183 -11.57 13.05 -2.12
N ILE A 184 -10.77 12.06 -2.53
CA ILE A 184 -11.15 11.04 -3.51
C ILE A 184 -10.88 9.66 -2.93
N GLY A 185 -11.90 8.83 -2.87
CA GLY A 185 -11.81 7.48 -2.34
C GLY A 185 -12.99 6.61 -2.71
N ASN A 186 -13.02 5.40 -2.17
CA ASN A 186 -14.18 4.50 -2.24
C ASN A 186 -14.42 3.85 -0.88
N PRO A 187 -14.95 4.58 0.08
CA PRO A 187 -15.06 4.11 1.47
C PRO A 187 -15.98 2.89 1.64
N PHE A 188 -16.89 2.63 0.70
CA PHE A 188 -17.89 1.57 0.83
C PHE A 188 -17.88 0.55 -0.33
N GLY A 189 -16.91 0.62 -1.24
CA GLY A 189 -16.85 -0.29 -2.39
C GLY A 189 -17.96 -0.10 -3.45
N VAL A 190 -18.75 0.97 -3.33
CA VAL A 190 -19.91 1.25 -4.23
C VAL A 190 -19.54 2.17 -5.40
N GLY A 191 -18.29 2.52 -5.53
CA GLY A 191 -17.77 3.44 -6.57
C GLY A 191 -16.95 4.57 -5.99
N GLN A 192 -16.13 5.19 -6.84
CA GLN A 192 -15.32 6.34 -6.42
C GLN A 192 -16.21 7.53 -6.06
N THR A 193 -15.91 8.14 -4.94
CA THR A 193 -16.59 9.34 -4.45
C THR A 193 -15.60 10.49 -4.38
N VAL A 194 -16.04 11.67 -4.80
CA VAL A 194 -15.27 12.91 -4.72
C VAL A 194 -16.03 13.87 -3.83
N THR A 195 -15.40 14.34 -2.77
CA THR A 195 -15.90 15.43 -1.93
C THR A 195 -14.92 16.59 -1.97
N HIS A 196 -15.36 17.79 -1.64
CA HIS A 196 -14.48 18.96 -1.57
C HIS A 196 -14.58 19.60 -0.19
N GLY A 197 -13.49 20.19 0.21
CA GLY A 197 -13.36 20.96 1.42
C GLY A 197 -12.23 21.97 1.29
N ILE A 198 -11.76 22.47 2.40
CA ILE A 198 -10.62 23.38 2.45
C ILE A 198 -9.53 22.85 3.38
N VAL A 199 -8.33 23.34 3.20
CA VAL A 199 -7.28 23.20 4.20
C VAL A 199 -7.66 24.04 5.41
N SER A 200 -8.01 23.36 6.51
CA SER A 200 -8.43 24.02 7.76
C SER A 200 -7.25 24.38 8.65
N ALA A 201 -6.18 23.58 8.62
CA ALA A 201 -4.94 23.86 9.34
C ALA A 201 -3.76 23.05 8.74
N LEU A 202 -2.55 23.51 9.02
CA LEU A 202 -1.30 22.86 8.66
C LEU A 202 -0.51 22.52 9.94
N GLY A 203 0.38 21.52 9.83
CA GLY A 203 1.31 21.17 10.90
C GLY A 203 0.63 20.68 12.20
N ARG A 204 -0.49 19.98 12.10
CA ARG A 204 -1.15 19.41 13.28
C ARG A 204 -0.32 18.27 13.84
N THR A 205 0.10 18.45 15.10
CA THR A 205 0.91 17.51 15.89
C THR A 205 0.24 17.27 17.25
N GLN A 206 0.69 16.26 17.99
CA GLN A 206 0.22 15.93 19.34
C GLN A 206 -1.27 15.55 19.43
N LEU A 207 -1.80 14.95 18.38
CA LEU A 207 -3.18 14.45 18.36
C LEU A 207 -3.29 13.04 18.97
N GLY A 208 -2.17 12.32 19.10
CA GLY A 208 -2.11 10.96 19.64
C GLY A 208 -2.68 9.92 18.69
N ILE A 209 -2.70 10.21 17.39
CA ILE A 209 -3.19 9.31 16.33
C ILE A 209 -2.08 8.39 15.88
N ASN A 210 -0.90 8.95 15.55
CA ASN A 210 0.27 8.23 15.10
C ASN A 210 1.52 8.64 15.89
N ALA A 211 2.59 7.85 15.82
CA ALA A 211 3.87 8.19 16.45
C ALA A 211 4.51 9.45 15.84
N PHE A 212 4.37 9.59 14.52
CA PHE A 212 4.82 10.77 13.79
C PHE A 212 3.64 11.51 13.21
N GLU A 213 3.47 12.75 13.61
CA GLU A 213 2.35 13.60 13.22
C GLU A 213 2.84 14.90 12.62
N ASN A 214 2.35 15.25 11.48
CA ASN A 214 2.45 16.55 10.81
C ASN A 214 1.30 16.65 9.80
N PHE A 215 0.07 16.58 10.31
CA PHE A 215 -1.10 16.44 9.46
C PHE A 215 -1.54 17.76 8.85
N ILE A 216 -2.07 17.66 7.64
CA ILE A 216 -2.88 18.68 7.00
C ILE A 216 -4.32 18.38 7.37
N GLN A 217 -4.95 19.29 8.12
CA GLN A 217 -6.35 19.15 8.52
C GLN A 217 -7.26 19.68 7.42
N THR A 218 -8.28 18.93 7.08
CA THR A 218 -9.37 19.33 6.16
C THR A 218 -10.71 19.14 6.85
N ASP A 219 -11.77 19.70 6.31
CA ASP A 219 -13.16 19.50 6.69
C ASP A 219 -13.85 18.38 5.90
#